data_a0283b77761aafa53432ea4c9b57fde1
#
_entry.id   a0283b77761aafa53432ea4c9b57fde1
#
_cell.length_a   1.000
_cell.length_b   1.000
_cell.length_c   1.000
_cell.angle_alpha   90.00
_cell.angle_beta   90.00
_cell.angle_gamma   90.00
#
_symmetry.space_group_name_H-M   'P 1'
#
loop_
_entity.id
_entity.type
_entity.pdbx_description
1 polymer ?
#
loop_
_entity_poly.entity_id
_entity_poly.type
_entity_poly.pdbx_seq_one_letter_code
_entity_poly.pdbx_strand_id
1 'polypeptide(L)'
;MPPGAARSASAPAPLHQVITDIAESLAASGVHRLVLISGHGGNYVLSNVAQEASVNGPRIAVFPQAHDWQRARSDAGLESSFHEDMHAGEIETSILLATYPDVIRPGNETADWTADERPHLLTLVVAAYTKSGIIGRPSLGTKDKGAAALQSLTTSFEPLLNVMLRS
;
A
#
# COMPACT_ATOMS: atom_id res chain seq x y z
N MET A 1 30.09 22.85 6.45
CA MET A 1 28.84 22.33 7.00
C MET A 1 28.94 20.81 6.98
N PRO A 2 28.76 20.09 8.09
CA PRO A 2 28.74 18.66 8.07
C PRO A 2 27.46 18.18 7.34
N PRO A 3 27.51 17.09 6.57
CA PRO A 3 26.33 16.53 5.92
C PRO A 3 25.34 16.11 7.01
N GLY A 4 24.10 16.53 6.84
CA GLY A 4 23.04 16.24 7.78
C GLY A 4 22.96 14.73 8.02
N ALA A 5 22.89 14.35 9.28
CA ALA A 5 22.72 12.98 9.70
C ALA A 5 21.50 12.39 8.99
N ALA A 6 21.76 11.39 8.16
CA ALA A 6 20.69 10.54 7.64
C ALA A 6 19.90 10.04 8.85
N ARG A 7 18.61 10.37 8.92
CA ARG A 7 17.71 9.75 9.91
C ARG A 7 17.81 8.25 9.68
N SER A 8 18.35 7.54 10.63
CA SER A 8 18.24 6.09 10.63
C SER A 8 16.73 5.81 10.53
N ALA A 9 16.32 5.09 9.49
CA ALA A 9 14.99 4.52 9.47
C ALA A 9 14.89 3.73 10.79
N SER A 10 14.12 4.28 11.73
CA SER A 10 13.88 3.61 13.00
C SER A 10 13.29 2.25 12.66
N ALA A 11 13.88 1.24 13.24
CA ALA A 11 13.57 -0.15 13.05
C ALA A 11 12.06 -0.44 12.97
N PRO A 12 11.64 -1.54 12.33
CA PRO A 12 10.25 -2.02 12.30
C PRO A 12 9.65 -2.24 13.72
N ALA A 13 10.49 -2.25 14.75
CA ALA A 13 10.08 -2.38 16.14
C ALA A 13 8.98 -1.39 16.61
N PRO A 14 9.03 -0.08 16.32
CA PRO A 14 7.96 0.83 16.72
C PRO A 14 6.61 0.52 16.08
N LEU A 15 6.56 0.17 14.79
CA LEU A 15 5.30 -0.14 14.13
C LEU A 15 4.73 -1.48 14.61
N HIS A 16 5.57 -2.50 14.80
CA HIS A 16 5.19 -3.76 15.40
C HIS A 16 4.57 -3.53 16.79
N GLN A 17 5.26 -2.79 17.65
CA GLN A 17 4.79 -2.52 19.01
C GLN A 17 3.47 -1.74 19.02
N VAL A 18 3.34 -0.71 18.18
CA VAL A 18 2.10 0.08 18.08
C VAL A 18 0.91 -0.80 17.69
N ILE A 19 1.08 -1.68 16.69
CA ILE A 19 0.01 -2.58 16.26
C ILE A 19 -0.34 -3.58 17.36
N THR A 20 0.66 -4.14 18.04
CA THR A 20 0.48 -5.07 19.16
C THR A 20 -0.28 -4.40 20.29
N ASP A 21 0.14 -3.21 20.72
CA ASP A 21 -0.51 -2.46 21.80
C ASP A 21 -1.98 -2.11 21.46
N ILE A 22 -2.25 -1.73 20.20
CA ILE A 22 -3.61 -1.48 19.71
C ILE A 22 -4.43 -2.77 19.78
N ALA A 23 -3.90 -3.88 19.26
CA ALA A 23 -4.59 -5.15 19.23
C ALA A 23 -4.90 -5.68 20.65
N GLU A 24 -3.95 -5.59 21.57
CA GLU A 24 -4.13 -5.97 22.99
C GLU A 24 -5.17 -5.09 23.67
N SER A 25 -5.13 -3.77 23.45
CA SER A 25 -6.11 -2.84 24.01
C SER A 25 -7.54 -3.12 23.49
N LEU A 26 -7.67 -3.42 22.20
CA LEU A 26 -8.94 -3.81 21.59
C LEU A 26 -9.44 -5.14 22.15
N ALA A 27 -8.55 -6.15 22.31
CA ALA A 27 -8.87 -7.44 22.86
C ALA A 27 -9.36 -7.34 24.34
N ALA A 28 -8.71 -6.49 25.15
CA ALA A 28 -9.16 -6.20 26.51
C ALA A 28 -10.58 -5.58 26.56
N SER A 29 -11.00 -4.95 25.48
CA SER A 29 -12.36 -4.39 25.32
C SER A 29 -13.33 -5.35 24.60
N GLY A 30 -12.93 -6.62 24.40
CA GLY A 30 -13.77 -7.65 23.75
C GLY A 30 -13.73 -7.64 22.22
N VAL A 31 -12.86 -6.83 21.60
CA VAL A 31 -12.66 -6.80 20.14
C VAL A 31 -11.46 -7.67 19.78
N HIS A 32 -11.72 -8.88 19.29
CA HIS A 32 -10.68 -9.88 19.02
C HIS A 32 -10.36 -10.05 17.52
N ARG A 33 -10.83 -9.14 16.67
CA ARG A 33 -10.62 -9.19 15.22
C ARG A 33 -10.26 -7.81 14.71
N LEU A 34 -9.15 -7.71 13.97
CA LEU A 34 -8.63 -6.46 13.45
C LEU A 34 -8.24 -6.64 11.99
N VAL A 35 -8.59 -5.69 11.13
CA VAL A 35 -8.07 -5.62 9.78
C VAL A 35 -7.20 -4.39 9.64
N LEU A 36 -5.95 -4.59 9.22
CA LEU A 36 -5.01 -3.54 8.90
C LEU A 36 -5.14 -3.20 7.42
N ILE A 37 -5.60 -2.00 7.11
CA ILE A 37 -5.66 -1.52 5.74
C ILE A 37 -4.31 -0.92 5.38
N SER A 38 -3.60 -1.53 4.42
CA SER A 38 -2.28 -1.10 3.96
C SER A 38 -2.35 -0.50 2.55
N GLY A 39 -2.17 0.81 2.46
CA GLY A 39 -2.07 1.52 1.17
C GLY A 39 -0.64 1.70 0.66
N HIS A 40 0.36 1.05 1.27
CA HIS A 40 1.76 1.24 0.90
C HIS A 40 2.53 -0.08 0.83
N GLY A 41 3.15 -0.33 -0.35
CA GLY A 41 3.89 -1.57 -0.61
C GLY A 41 5.12 -1.80 0.27
N GLY A 42 5.68 -0.76 0.89
CA GLY A 42 6.85 -0.84 1.77
C GLY A 42 6.57 -1.34 3.19
N ASN A 43 5.32 -1.61 3.55
CA ASN A 43 4.92 -2.06 4.88
C ASN A 43 5.08 -3.58 5.09
N TYR A 44 6.24 -4.13 4.75
CA TYR A 44 6.52 -5.58 4.83
C TYR A 44 6.27 -6.18 6.22
N VAL A 45 6.51 -5.41 7.28
CA VAL A 45 6.34 -5.86 8.67
C VAL A 45 4.90 -6.23 9.01
N LEU A 46 3.89 -5.67 8.33
CA LEU A 46 2.48 -5.91 8.66
C LEU A 46 2.09 -7.39 8.55
N SER A 47 2.59 -8.08 7.53
CA SER A 47 2.32 -9.52 7.36
C SER A 47 2.88 -10.36 8.49
N ASN A 48 4.10 -10.03 8.97
CA ASN A 48 4.72 -10.73 10.10
C ASN A 48 3.95 -10.48 11.39
N VAL A 49 3.57 -9.22 11.66
CA VAL A 49 2.76 -8.86 12.85
C VAL A 49 1.42 -9.57 12.85
N ALA A 50 0.72 -9.56 11.71
CA ALA A 50 -0.57 -10.23 11.58
C ALA A 50 -0.46 -11.74 11.79
N GLN A 51 0.56 -12.38 11.24
CA GLN A 51 0.80 -13.80 11.40
C GLN A 51 1.11 -14.16 12.85
N GLU A 52 2.02 -13.42 13.50
CA GLU A 52 2.43 -13.66 14.89
C GLU A 52 1.25 -13.48 15.86
N ALA A 53 0.53 -12.37 15.74
CA ALA A 53 -0.61 -12.09 16.60
C ALA A 53 -1.72 -13.13 16.47
N SER A 54 -1.96 -13.64 15.25
CA SER A 54 -3.04 -14.60 14.96
C SER A 54 -2.77 -16.02 15.48
N VAL A 55 -1.55 -16.32 15.95
CA VAL A 55 -1.23 -17.67 16.49
C VAL A 55 -1.88 -17.91 17.87
N ASN A 56 -1.75 -16.95 18.78
CA ASN A 56 -2.18 -17.12 20.18
C ASN A 56 -2.97 -15.92 20.72
N GLY A 57 -3.31 -14.96 19.89
CA GLY A 57 -3.93 -13.70 20.26
C GLY A 57 -5.14 -13.34 19.39
N PRO A 58 -5.45 -12.04 19.31
CA PRO A 58 -6.49 -11.55 18.46
C PRO A 58 -6.16 -11.83 16.98
N ARG A 59 -7.19 -12.17 16.21
CA ARG A 59 -7.03 -12.43 14.78
C ARG A 59 -6.80 -11.13 14.03
N ILE A 60 -5.65 -11.02 13.37
CA ILE A 60 -5.29 -9.84 12.56
C ILE A 60 -5.17 -10.24 11.10
N ALA A 61 -5.80 -9.49 10.22
CA ALA A 61 -5.64 -9.61 8.78
C ALA A 61 -5.02 -8.32 8.20
N VAL A 62 -4.32 -8.46 7.08
CA VAL A 62 -3.82 -7.32 6.30
C VAL A 62 -4.55 -7.29 4.97
N PHE A 63 -5.05 -6.14 4.59
CA PHE A 63 -5.74 -5.91 3.32
C PHE A 63 -5.28 -4.57 2.72
N PRO A 64 -5.22 -4.41 1.38
CA PRO A 64 -5.26 -5.44 0.34
C PRO A 64 -3.99 -6.31 0.29
N GLN A 65 -4.12 -7.53 -0.20
CA GLN A 65 -3.00 -8.39 -0.56
C GLN A 65 -2.60 -8.18 -2.03
N ALA A 66 -1.49 -8.78 -2.45
CA ALA A 66 -1.00 -8.65 -3.83
C ALA A 66 -2.05 -9.07 -4.88
N HIS A 67 -2.82 -10.13 -4.61
CA HIS A 67 -3.86 -10.61 -5.51
C HIS A 67 -5.06 -9.65 -5.60
N ASP A 68 -5.39 -8.94 -4.52
CA ASP A 68 -6.45 -7.92 -4.51
C ASP A 68 -6.05 -6.73 -5.40
N TRP A 69 -4.79 -6.29 -5.27
CA TRP A 69 -4.24 -5.26 -6.13
C TRP A 69 -4.20 -5.67 -7.60
N GLN A 70 -3.79 -6.92 -7.89
CA GLN A 70 -3.79 -7.43 -9.27
C GLN A 70 -5.20 -7.44 -9.87
N ARG A 71 -6.20 -7.89 -9.10
CA ARG A 71 -7.59 -7.87 -9.50
C ARG A 71 -8.07 -6.45 -9.75
N ALA A 72 -7.82 -5.53 -8.81
CA ALA A 72 -8.24 -4.13 -8.92
C ALA A 72 -7.65 -3.47 -10.19
N ARG A 73 -6.39 -3.76 -10.50
CA ARG A 73 -5.73 -3.28 -11.73
C ARG A 73 -6.42 -3.80 -12.98
N SER A 74 -6.72 -5.10 -13.01
CA SER A 74 -7.42 -5.75 -14.12
C SER A 74 -8.83 -5.19 -14.32
N ASP A 75 -9.60 -5.11 -13.24
CA ASP A 75 -10.99 -4.65 -13.27
C ASP A 75 -11.10 -3.16 -13.66
N ALA A 76 -10.08 -2.37 -13.30
CA ALA A 76 -9.99 -0.95 -13.65
C ALA A 76 -9.38 -0.70 -15.04
N GLY A 77 -8.94 -1.73 -15.75
CA GLY A 77 -8.32 -1.61 -17.06
C GLY A 77 -7.03 -0.79 -17.05
N LEU A 78 -6.19 -0.97 -16.02
CA LEU A 78 -4.90 -0.31 -15.98
C LEU A 78 -3.98 -0.84 -17.08
N GLU A 79 -3.23 0.05 -17.70
CA GLU A 79 -2.34 -0.24 -18.83
C GLU A 79 -0.94 -0.63 -18.37
N SER A 80 -0.45 -0.01 -17.28
CA SER A 80 0.85 -0.34 -16.73
C SER A 80 0.81 -1.64 -15.93
N SER A 81 1.87 -2.42 -16.02
CA SER A 81 2.03 -3.63 -15.21
C SER A 81 2.26 -3.30 -13.73
N PHE A 82 2.07 -4.27 -12.85
CA PHE A 82 2.38 -4.12 -11.42
C PHE A 82 3.87 -3.79 -11.17
N HIS A 83 4.74 -4.23 -12.07
CA HIS A 83 6.17 -3.94 -11.98
C HIS A 83 6.49 -2.50 -12.39
N GLU A 84 5.90 -2.01 -13.49
CA GLU A 84 6.14 -0.65 -13.97
C GLU A 84 5.56 0.41 -13.02
N ASP A 85 4.38 0.14 -12.46
CA ASP A 85 3.60 1.09 -11.65
C ASP A 85 3.86 0.85 -10.16
N MET A 86 5.04 1.25 -9.72
CA MET A 86 5.52 0.98 -8.37
C MET A 86 5.21 2.09 -7.37
N HIS A 87 5.30 3.36 -7.80
CA HIS A 87 5.14 4.51 -6.90
C HIS A 87 4.69 5.76 -7.65
N ALA A 88 3.61 6.37 -7.17
CA ALA A 88 3.00 7.57 -7.75
C ALA A 88 2.69 7.44 -9.25
N GLY A 89 2.36 6.24 -9.71
CA GLY A 89 2.07 5.95 -11.11
C GLY A 89 0.57 5.95 -11.42
N GLU A 90 0.16 5.06 -12.32
CA GLU A 90 -1.19 5.04 -12.88
C GLU A 90 -2.28 4.78 -11.83
N ILE A 91 -2.11 3.75 -10.97
CA ILE A 91 -3.15 3.38 -10.01
C ILE A 91 -3.31 4.42 -8.90
N GLU A 92 -2.21 4.88 -8.30
CA GLU A 92 -2.26 5.84 -7.20
C GLU A 92 -2.81 7.19 -7.69
N THR A 93 -2.37 7.64 -8.87
CA THR A 93 -2.90 8.85 -9.51
C THR A 93 -4.39 8.70 -9.82
N SER A 94 -4.82 7.56 -10.35
CA SER A 94 -6.23 7.29 -10.63
C SER A 94 -7.09 7.35 -9.38
N ILE A 95 -6.66 6.71 -8.29
CA ILE A 95 -7.37 6.74 -7.00
C ILE A 95 -7.50 8.17 -6.49
N LEU A 96 -6.41 8.96 -6.54
CA LEU A 96 -6.46 10.36 -6.11
C LEU A 96 -7.37 11.20 -7.00
N LEU A 97 -7.35 11.02 -8.32
CA LEU A 97 -8.27 11.70 -9.24
C LEU A 97 -9.74 11.36 -8.96
N ALA A 98 -10.02 10.15 -8.49
CA ALA A 98 -11.37 9.73 -8.14
C ALA A 98 -11.86 10.29 -6.80
N THR A 99 -10.96 10.48 -5.84
CA THR A 99 -11.30 10.80 -4.45
C THR A 99 -10.96 12.21 -4.02
N TYR A 100 -9.76 12.68 -4.37
CA TYR A 100 -9.19 13.97 -3.97
C TYR A 100 -8.46 14.65 -5.13
N PRO A 101 -9.14 15.01 -6.23
CA PRO A 101 -8.49 15.54 -7.43
C PRO A 101 -7.65 16.80 -7.16
N ASP A 102 -8.05 17.61 -6.19
CA ASP A 102 -7.36 18.85 -5.85
C ASP A 102 -5.96 18.67 -5.25
N VAL A 103 -5.60 17.45 -4.81
CA VAL A 103 -4.24 17.16 -4.31
C VAL A 103 -3.27 16.82 -5.43
N ILE A 104 -3.77 16.55 -6.64
CA ILE A 104 -2.92 16.28 -7.82
C ILE A 104 -2.25 17.58 -8.25
N ARG A 105 -0.94 17.56 -8.30
CA ARG A 105 -0.16 18.74 -8.73
C ARG A 105 -0.16 18.82 -10.26
N PRO A 106 -0.17 20.06 -10.82
CA PRO A 106 0.01 20.25 -12.26
C PRO A 106 1.30 19.59 -12.76
N GLY A 107 1.24 19.00 -13.94
CA GLY A 107 2.39 18.34 -14.57
C GLY A 107 2.42 16.82 -14.41
N ASN A 108 1.44 16.23 -13.71
CA ASN A 108 1.31 14.77 -13.62
C ASN A 108 1.20 14.11 -15.01
N GLU A 109 0.62 14.80 -15.97
CA GLU A 109 0.44 14.33 -17.37
C GLU A 109 1.76 14.13 -18.13
N THR A 110 2.84 14.68 -17.63
CA THR A 110 4.18 14.61 -18.24
C THR A 110 5.25 14.08 -17.29
N ALA A 111 4.83 13.53 -16.17
CA ALA A 111 5.72 13.11 -15.09
C ALA A 111 6.06 11.60 -15.11
N ASP A 112 5.76 10.92 -16.22
CA ASP A 112 6.05 9.49 -16.37
C ASP A 112 7.54 9.21 -16.20
N TRP A 113 7.83 8.21 -15.39
CA TRP A 113 9.18 7.72 -15.19
C TRP A 113 9.15 6.23 -14.94
N THR A 114 9.79 5.45 -15.81
CA THR A 114 9.95 4.01 -15.65
C THR A 114 11.37 3.69 -15.16
N ALA A 115 11.47 2.75 -14.27
CA ALA A 115 12.73 2.25 -13.76
C ALA A 115 12.62 0.73 -13.60
N ASP A 116 12.50 0.00 -14.73
CA ASP A 116 12.22 -1.44 -14.72
C ASP A 116 13.38 -2.26 -14.17
N GLU A 117 14.61 -1.80 -14.38
CA GLU A 117 15.80 -2.36 -13.79
C GLU A 117 16.07 -1.74 -12.41
N ARG A 118 15.61 -2.42 -11.35
CA ARG A 118 15.77 -1.97 -9.95
C ARG A 118 16.48 -3.00 -9.08
N PRO A 119 17.69 -3.47 -9.46
CA PRO A 119 18.43 -4.40 -8.62
C PRO A 119 18.74 -3.73 -7.27
N HIS A 120 18.65 -4.51 -6.20
CA HIS A 120 18.96 -4.05 -4.84
C HIS A 120 18.07 -2.92 -4.29
N LEU A 121 16.80 -2.84 -4.72
CA LEU A 121 15.87 -1.78 -4.32
C LEU A 121 15.78 -1.60 -2.80
N LEU A 122 15.76 -2.68 -2.03
CA LEU A 122 15.70 -2.62 -0.56
C LEU A 122 16.98 -2.03 0.07
N THR A 123 18.11 -2.12 -0.61
CA THR A 123 19.40 -1.61 -0.14
C THR A 123 19.64 -0.18 -0.60
N LEU A 124 19.33 0.10 -1.85
CA LEU A 124 19.61 1.39 -2.48
C LEU A 124 18.45 2.38 -2.35
N VAL A 125 17.29 1.89 -1.93
CA VAL A 125 16.02 2.60 -1.78
C VAL A 125 15.52 3.26 -3.08
N VAL A 126 14.31 3.80 -3.07
CA VAL A 126 13.66 4.39 -4.26
C VAL A 126 14.48 5.55 -4.85
N ALA A 127 15.15 6.33 -4.01
CA ALA A 127 15.93 7.50 -4.44
C ALA A 127 17.09 7.17 -5.40
N ALA A 128 17.55 5.91 -5.46
CA ALA A 128 18.58 5.50 -6.42
C ALA A 128 18.04 5.36 -7.86
N TYR A 129 16.72 5.25 -8.02
CA TYR A 129 16.08 4.92 -9.29
C TYR A 129 15.21 6.05 -9.85
N THR A 130 14.94 7.08 -9.06
CA THR A 130 14.15 8.23 -9.48
C THR A 130 14.55 9.49 -8.74
N LYS A 131 14.52 10.63 -9.41
CA LYS A 131 14.77 11.95 -8.80
C LYS A 131 13.50 12.61 -8.31
N SER A 132 12.36 12.33 -8.97
CA SER A 132 11.05 12.89 -8.65
C SER A 132 10.32 12.11 -7.55
N GLY A 133 10.72 10.86 -7.29
CA GLY A 133 9.98 9.90 -6.49
C GLY A 133 9.03 9.04 -7.31
N ILE A 134 8.71 9.41 -8.54
CA ILE A 134 7.80 8.65 -9.40
C ILE A 134 8.54 7.45 -9.98
N ILE A 135 7.91 6.28 -9.91
CA ILE A 135 8.23 5.09 -10.70
C ILE A 135 6.90 4.52 -11.18
N GLY A 136 6.48 4.94 -12.36
CA GLY A 136 5.20 4.62 -12.96
C GLY A 136 4.79 5.63 -14.02
N ARG A 137 3.54 5.55 -14.44
CA ARG A 137 2.96 6.39 -15.49
C ARG A 137 1.74 7.15 -14.98
N PRO A 138 1.93 8.25 -14.22
CA PRO A 138 0.82 9.09 -13.75
C PRO A 138 -0.01 9.67 -14.90
N SER A 139 0.57 9.86 -16.10
CA SER A 139 -0.16 10.33 -17.28
C SER A 139 -1.33 9.44 -17.70
N LEU A 140 -1.28 8.15 -17.39
CA LEU A 140 -2.32 7.17 -17.69
C LEU A 140 -3.45 7.16 -16.64
N GLY A 141 -3.27 7.88 -15.53
CA GLY A 141 -4.24 7.95 -14.46
C GLY A 141 -5.53 8.64 -14.89
N THR A 142 -6.68 8.04 -14.56
CA THR A 142 -7.99 8.64 -14.79
C THR A 142 -8.91 8.44 -13.60
N LYS A 143 -9.90 9.34 -13.44
CA LYS A 143 -10.92 9.24 -12.41
C LYS A 143 -11.68 7.91 -12.49
N ASP A 144 -12.02 7.47 -13.69
CA ASP A 144 -12.82 6.26 -13.91
C ASP A 144 -12.04 5.00 -13.52
N LYS A 145 -10.76 4.92 -13.88
CA LYS A 145 -9.87 3.84 -13.42
C LYS A 145 -9.76 3.80 -11.91
N GLY A 146 -9.63 4.97 -11.26
CA GLY A 146 -9.58 5.06 -9.81
C GLY A 146 -10.86 4.59 -9.13
N ALA A 147 -12.01 4.99 -9.62
CA ALA A 147 -13.31 4.56 -9.11
C ALA A 147 -13.51 3.04 -9.28
N ALA A 148 -13.14 2.49 -10.44
CA ALA A 148 -13.22 1.06 -10.70
C ALA A 148 -12.27 0.25 -9.80
N ALA A 149 -11.04 0.72 -9.60
CA ALA A 149 -10.07 0.08 -8.69
C ALA A 149 -10.59 0.03 -7.25
N LEU A 150 -11.12 1.13 -6.73
CA LEU A 150 -11.70 1.18 -5.39
C LEU A 150 -12.92 0.27 -5.25
N GLN A 151 -13.79 0.21 -6.26
CA GLN A 151 -14.92 -0.70 -6.30
C GLN A 151 -14.47 -2.16 -6.27
N SER A 152 -13.46 -2.53 -7.05
CA SER A 152 -12.88 -3.87 -7.08
C SER A 152 -12.28 -4.25 -5.72
N LEU A 153 -11.52 -3.36 -5.10
CA LEU A 153 -10.99 -3.57 -3.75
C LEU A 153 -12.10 -3.76 -2.72
N THR A 154 -13.17 -2.97 -2.79
CA THR A 154 -14.32 -3.12 -1.89
C THR A 154 -14.97 -4.50 -2.06
N THR A 155 -15.12 -4.97 -3.29
CA THR A 155 -15.66 -6.31 -3.57
C THR A 155 -14.71 -7.42 -3.07
N SER A 156 -13.39 -7.23 -3.23
CA SER A 156 -12.37 -8.18 -2.76
C SER A 156 -12.28 -8.26 -1.23
N PHE A 157 -12.74 -7.23 -0.52
CA PHE A 157 -12.76 -7.23 0.95
C PHE A 157 -13.81 -8.16 1.56
N GLU A 158 -14.92 -8.38 0.88
CA GLU A 158 -16.04 -9.18 1.40
C GLU A 158 -15.66 -10.63 1.78
N PRO A 159 -14.91 -11.40 0.96
CA PRO A 159 -14.45 -12.74 1.35
C PRO A 159 -13.57 -12.73 2.60
N LEU A 160 -12.70 -11.74 2.74
CA LEU A 160 -11.87 -11.58 3.95
C LEU A 160 -12.73 -11.32 5.18
N LEU A 161 -13.70 -10.42 5.07
CA LEU A 161 -14.63 -10.13 6.16
C LEU A 161 -15.38 -11.38 6.59
N ASN A 162 -15.83 -12.19 5.65
CA ASN A 162 -16.50 -13.47 5.94
C ASN A 162 -15.58 -14.44 6.69
N VAL A 163 -14.28 -14.51 6.35
CA VAL A 163 -13.31 -15.34 7.08
C VAL A 163 -13.12 -14.80 8.50
N MET A 164 -13.01 -13.49 8.65
CA MET A 164 -12.83 -12.84 9.96
C MET A 164 -14.04 -13.03 10.88
N LEU A 165 -15.25 -13.18 10.34
CA LEU A 165 -16.49 -13.32 11.13
C LEU A 165 -16.83 -14.75 11.54
N ARG A 166 -16.32 -15.78 10.84
CA ARG A 166 -16.68 -17.19 11.03
C ARG A 166 -16.00 -17.92 12.19
N SER A 167 -15.19 -17.28 12.98
CA SER A 167 -14.32 -17.95 13.98
C SER A 167 -14.55 -17.47 15.41
#